data_4e72ffe8be457226905572d64969c38d
#
_entry.id   4e72ffe8be457226905572d64969c38d
#
_cell.length_a   1.000
_cell.length_b   1.000
_cell.length_c   1.000
_cell.angle_alpha   90.00
_cell.angle_beta   90.00
_cell.angle_gamma   90.00
#
_symmetry.space_group_name_H-M   'P 1'
#
loop_
_entity.id
_entity.type
_entity.pdbx_description
1 polymer ?
#
loop_
_entity_poly.entity_id
_entity_poly.type
_entity_poly.pdbx_seq_one_letter_code
_entity_poly.pdbx_strand_id
1 'polypeptide(L)'
;MRLEGRVAIVTGAAHGIGRAICVELAREGAAVWACDVRAAELEGTRAAVESVAPGACRTAVVDVRDAAAVGAFVARVDAASGRIDGLVNTAGGVAGQVMRPVEEVPDADWREIFAVNLDGAFHFTRAAAPLMKRAGRGAIVNISSGAGRSYSLTGIQAYASAKAGLIGFTRQTARELGRHGIRVNSVAPGFIRSNPASERQWDAMGADGQARLVESIALHRLGTPEEIARAVVFFVSDDAAFVTGQTTSVDGGQWMLG
;
A
#
# COMPACT_ATOMS: atom_id res chain seq x y z
N MET A 1 -18.75 -12.80 5.10
CA MET A 1 -17.73 -11.82 4.63
C MET A 1 -16.81 -11.49 5.81
N ARG A 2 -15.50 -11.50 5.60
CA ARG A 2 -14.49 -11.33 6.68
C ARG A 2 -14.43 -9.91 7.25
N LEU A 3 -14.94 -8.92 6.53
CA LEU A 3 -14.85 -7.49 6.86
C LEU A 3 -16.24 -6.82 6.96
N GLU A 4 -17.28 -7.59 7.18
CA GLU A 4 -18.65 -7.09 7.31
C GLU A 4 -18.74 -5.95 8.33
N GLY A 5 -19.33 -4.82 7.92
CA GLY A 5 -19.50 -3.62 8.75
C GLY A 5 -18.22 -2.91 9.18
N ARG A 6 -17.06 -3.23 8.58
CA ARG A 6 -15.79 -2.51 8.82
C ARG A 6 -15.62 -1.35 7.86
N VAL A 7 -14.85 -0.36 8.29
CA VAL A 7 -14.49 0.82 7.51
C VAL A 7 -12.99 0.80 7.26
N ALA A 8 -12.58 0.86 5.98
CA ALA A 8 -11.19 0.85 5.57
C ALA A 8 -10.82 2.08 4.73
N ILE A 9 -9.67 2.66 5.01
CA ILE A 9 -9.03 3.70 4.18
C ILE A 9 -7.96 3.05 3.32
N VAL A 10 -7.94 3.38 2.02
CA VAL A 10 -6.90 2.95 1.06
C VAL A 10 -6.31 4.16 0.37
N THR A 11 -5.00 4.36 0.51
CA THR A 11 -4.26 5.42 -0.20
C THR A 11 -3.67 4.90 -1.51
N GLY A 12 -3.37 5.77 -2.48
CA GLY A 12 -2.84 5.35 -3.77
C GLY A 12 -3.83 4.48 -4.55
N ALA A 13 -5.13 4.80 -4.43
CA ALA A 13 -6.23 3.95 -4.86
C ALA A 13 -6.65 4.13 -6.32
N ALA A 14 -6.03 5.04 -7.07
CA ALA A 14 -6.45 5.38 -8.44
C ALA A 14 -6.35 4.21 -9.42
N HIS A 15 -5.39 3.31 -9.23
CA HIS A 15 -5.14 2.18 -10.14
C HIS A 15 -4.39 1.03 -9.45
N GLY A 16 -4.12 -0.04 -10.22
CA GLY A 16 -3.21 -1.11 -9.87
C GLY A 16 -3.53 -1.79 -8.53
N ILE A 17 -2.51 -1.94 -7.70
CA ILE A 17 -2.62 -2.62 -6.40
C ILE A 17 -3.63 -1.92 -5.50
N GLY A 18 -3.63 -0.58 -5.43
CA GLY A 18 -4.56 0.18 -4.59
C GLY A 18 -6.01 -0.02 -5.01
N ARG A 19 -6.31 0.01 -6.32
CA ARG A 19 -7.65 -0.30 -6.84
C ARG A 19 -8.07 -1.73 -6.51
N ALA A 20 -7.20 -2.71 -6.73
CA ALA A 20 -7.48 -4.11 -6.43
C ALA A 20 -7.77 -4.32 -4.93
N ILE A 21 -7.03 -3.64 -4.05
CA ILE A 21 -7.28 -3.66 -2.61
C ILE A 21 -8.68 -3.10 -2.30
N CYS A 22 -9.08 -1.97 -2.88
CA CYS A 22 -10.42 -1.42 -2.69
C CYS A 22 -11.50 -2.44 -3.08
N VAL A 23 -11.36 -3.09 -4.23
CA VAL A 23 -12.32 -4.09 -4.73
C VAL A 23 -12.40 -5.30 -3.80
N GLU A 24 -11.25 -5.86 -3.40
CA GLU A 24 -11.24 -7.06 -2.55
C GLU A 24 -11.73 -6.77 -1.12
N LEU A 25 -11.41 -5.60 -0.53
CA LEU A 25 -11.96 -5.20 0.76
C LEU A 25 -13.48 -5.06 0.71
N ALA A 26 -14.01 -4.46 -0.35
CA ALA A 26 -15.45 -4.29 -0.54
C ALA A 26 -16.18 -5.63 -0.77
N ARG A 27 -15.59 -6.57 -1.54
CA ARG A 27 -16.11 -7.94 -1.69
C ARG A 27 -16.25 -8.67 -0.36
N GLU A 28 -15.39 -8.34 0.58
CA GLU A 28 -15.42 -8.92 1.93
C GLU A 28 -16.29 -8.13 2.92
N GLY A 29 -17.06 -7.15 2.43
CA GLY A 29 -18.07 -6.42 3.20
C GLY A 29 -17.60 -5.13 3.86
N ALA A 30 -16.40 -4.62 3.53
CA ALA A 30 -15.94 -3.35 4.06
C ALA A 30 -16.53 -2.15 3.30
N ALA A 31 -16.84 -1.08 4.02
CA ALA A 31 -17.01 0.25 3.44
C ALA A 31 -15.62 0.87 3.19
N VAL A 32 -15.34 1.22 1.93
CA VAL A 32 -14.01 1.65 1.49
C VAL A 32 -13.97 3.17 1.25
N TRP A 33 -13.00 3.84 1.85
CA TRP A 33 -12.64 5.22 1.57
C TRP A 33 -11.33 5.23 0.78
N ALA A 34 -11.44 5.43 -0.52
CA ALA A 34 -10.32 5.42 -1.47
C ALA A 34 -9.79 6.83 -1.69
N CYS A 35 -8.48 7.05 -1.60
CA CYS A 35 -7.90 8.34 -1.90
C CYS A 35 -6.65 8.25 -2.79
N ASP A 36 -6.48 9.28 -3.62
CA ASP A 36 -5.35 9.46 -4.54
C ASP A 36 -5.30 10.92 -4.99
N VAL A 37 -4.22 11.33 -5.65
CA VAL A 37 -4.13 12.64 -6.31
C VAL A 37 -4.79 12.66 -7.69
N ARG A 38 -5.13 11.52 -8.27
CA ARG A 38 -5.63 11.33 -9.64
C ARG A 38 -7.15 11.19 -9.67
N ALA A 39 -7.85 12.32 -9.66
CA ALA A 39 -9.32 12.37 -9.59
C ALA A 39 -10.03 11.50 -10.64
N ALA A 40 -9.63 11.59 -11.90
CA ALA A 40 -10.28 10.86 -12.99
C ALA A 40 -10.12 9.33 -12.85
N GLU A 41 -8.95 8.87 -12.41
CA GLU A 41 -8.67 7.43 -12.22
C GLU A 41 -9.37 6.87 -10.97
N LEU A 42 -9.63 7.70 -9.95
CA LEU A 42 -10.43 7.33 -8.77
C LEU A 42 -11.88 6.97 -9.14
N GLU A 43 -12.48 7.63 -10.15
CA GLU A 43 -13.80 7.25 -10.65
C GLU A 43 -13.83 5.83 -11.22
N GLY A 44 -12.76 5.41 -11.89
CA GLY A 44 -12.60 4.03 -12.33
C GLY A 44 -12.52 3.04 -11.16
N THR A 45 -11.90 3.44 -10.06
CA THR A 45 -11.87 2.62 -8.83
C THR A 45 -13.25 2.55 -8.18
N ARG A 46 -13.96 3.67 -8.08
CA ARG A 46 -15.33 3.71 -7.58
C ARG A 46 -16.23 2.79 -8.40
N ALA A 47 -16.20 2.91 -9.73
CA ALA A 47 -17.00 2.05 -10.61
C ALA A 47 -16.65 0.56 -10.46
N ALA A 48 -15.37 0.21 -10.32
CA ALA A 48 -14.94 -1.17 -10.10
C ALA A 48 -15.46 -1.73 -8.76
N VAL A 49 -15.46 -0.94 -7.69
CA VAL A 49 -16.02 -1.35 -6.40
C VAL A 49 -17.54 -1.46 -6.47
N GLU A 50 -18.23 -0.48 -7.05
CA GLU A 50 -19.68 -0.48 -7.22
C GLU A 50 -20.20 -1.72 -7.98
N SER A 51 -19.39 -2.23 -8.93
CA SER A 51 -19.77 -3.45 -9.69
C SER A 51 -19.81 -4.72 -8.84
N VAL A 52 -19.15 -4.76 -7.69
CA VAL A 52 -19.05 -5.94 -6.81
C VAL A 52 -19.74 -5.72 -5.46
N ALA A 53 -19.83 -4.50 -5.00
CA ALA A 53 -20.43 -4.11 -3.72
C ALA A 53 -21.04 -2.70 -3.83
N PRO A 54 -22.30 -2.57 -4.30
CA PRO A 54 -22.95 -1.29 -4.48
C PRO A 54 -23.00 -0.46 -3.20
N GLY A 55 -22.64 0.84 -3.28
CA GLY A 55 -22.62 1.75 -2.15
C GLY A 55 -21.43 1.63 -1.20
N ALA A 56 -20.50 0.71 -1.47
CA ALA A 56 -19.39 0.44 -0.57
C ALA A 56 -18.19 1.40 -0.74
N CYS A 57 -18.15 2.25 -1.79
CA CYS A 57 -16.99 3.08 -2.07
C CYS A 57 -17.27 4.58 -2.01
N ARG A 58 -16.39 5.29 -1.30
CA ARG A 58 -16.30 6.76 -1.35
C ARG A 58 -14.89 7.16 -1.75
N THR A 59 -14.77 8.16 -2.61
CA THR A 59 -13.49 8.64 -3.14
C THR A 59 -13.17 10.05 -2.68
N ALA A 60 -11.86 10.36 -2.60
CA ALA A 60 -11.38 11.72 -2.32
C ALA A 60 -10.02 11.97 -2.98
N VAL A 61 -9.85 13.20 -3.46
CA VAL A 61 -8.53 13.67 -3.90
C VAL A 61 -7.74 14.09 -2.68
N VAL A 62 -6.62 13.40 -2.40
CA VAL A 62 -5.73 13.69 -1.26
C VAL A 62 -4.29 13.43 -1.67
N ASP A 63 -3.44 14.42 -1.47
CA ASP A 63 -1.99 14.25 -1.55
C ASP A 63 -1.47 13.74 -0.20
N VAL A 64 -0.87 12.56 -0.18
CA VAL A 64 -0.33 11.94 1.03
C VAL A 64 0.83 12.73 1.65
N ARG A 65 1.48 13.62 0.86
CA ARG A 65 2.55 14.51 1.30
C ARG A 65 2.03 15.67 2.14
N ASP A 66 0.77 16.05 1.95
CA ASP A 66 0.13 17.14 2.70
C ASP A 66 -0.51 16.60 3.98
N ALA A 67 0.18 16.80 5.10
CA ALA A 67 -0.27 16.35 6.41
C ALA A 67 -1.61 16.97 6.84
N ALA A 68 -1.91 18.21 6.43
CA ALA A 68 -3.16 18.88 6.76
C ALA A 68 -4.33 18.29 5.95
N ALA A 69 -4.14 18.07 4.64
CA ALA A 69 -5.12 17.40 3.79
C ALA A 69 -5.41 15.97 4.27
N VAL A 70 -4.39 15.22 4.66
CA VAL A 70 -4.52 13.88 5.25
C VAL A 70 -5.34 13.93 6.54
N GLY A 71 -5.04 14.86 7.45
CA GLY A 71 -5.78 15.04 8.71
C GLY A 71 -7.25 15.36 8.47
N ALA A 72 -7.55 16.30 7.56
CA ALA A 72 -8.92 16.66 7.18
C ALA A 72 -9.68 15.49 6.55
N PHE A 73 -9.04 14.70 5.70
CA PHE A 73 -9.64 13.51 5.10
C PHE A 73 -9.99 12.46 6.17
N VAL A 74 -9.05 12.12 7.05
CA VAL A 74 -9.28 11.13 8.12
C VAL A 74 -10.39 11.58 9.07
N ALA A 75 -10.43 12.87 9.43
CA ALA A 75 -11.52 13.44 10.23
C ALA A 75 -12.89 13.34 9.52
N ARG A 76 -12.94 13.54 8.20
CA ARG A 76 -14.15 13.33 7.41
C ARG A 76 -14.63 11.88 7.42
N VAL A 77 -13.70 10.92 7.34
CA VAL A 77 -14.02 9.48 7.45
C VAL A 77 -14.63 9.18 8.83
N ASP A 78 -14.01 9.67 9.91
CA ASP A 78 -14.51 9.49 11.28
C ASP A 78 -15.90 10.08 11.45
N ALA A 79 -16.10 11.33 11.02
CA ALA A 79 -17.40 12.01 11.11
C ALA A 79 -18.54 11.28 10.35
N ALA A 80 -18.21 10.69 9.20
CA ALA A 80 -19.21 10.01 8.36
C ALA A 80 -19.47 8.55 8.76
N SER A 81 -18.51 7.88 9.39
CA SER A 81 -18.54 6.44 9.64
C SER A 81 -18.46 6.07 11.11
N GLY A 82 -18.05 6.99 11.99
CA GLY A 82 -17.88 6.78 13.43
C GLY A 82 -16.76 5.81 13.80
N ARG A 83 -16.01 5.30 12.80
CA ARG A 83 -14.97 4.29 13.02
C ARG A 83 -13.98 4.22 11.85
N ILE A 84 -12.79 3.73 12.12
CA ILE A 84 -11.79 3.30 11.13
C ILE A 84 -11.21 1.99 11.63
N ASP A 85 -11.46 0.89 10.91
CA ASP A 85 -11.00 -0.45 11.29
C ASP A 85 -9.75 -0.86 10.54
N GLY A 86 -9.60 -0.39 9.30
CA GLY A 86 -8.47 -0.66 8.42
C GLY A 86 -7.85 0.60 7.86
N LEU A 87 -6.51 0.64 7.79
CA LEU A 87 -5.76 1.63 7.02
C LEU A 87 -4.76 0.90 6.14
N VAL A 88 -4.84 1.11 4.82
CA VAL A 88 -3.89 0.53 3.87
C VAL A 88 -3.09 1.65 3.20
N ASN A 89 -1.83 1.76 3.56
CA ASN A 89 -0.89 2.72 2.98
C ASN A 89 -0.28 2.13 1.71
N THR A 90 -0.94 2.38 0.56
CA THR A 90 -0.52 1.86 -0.75
C THR A 90 0.13 2.95 -1.61
N ALA A 91 -0.12 4.23 -1.32
CA ALA A 91 0.49 5.35 -2.05
C ALA A 91 2.01 5.21 -2.06
N GLY A 92 2.60 5.36 -3.26
CA GLY A 92 4.04 5.19 -3.42
C GLY A 92 4.42 4.96 -4.88
N GLY A 93 5.72 4.75 -5.08
CA GLY A 93 6.31 4.52 -6.38
C GLY A 93 7.55 5.36 -6.59
N VAL A 94 8.05 5.37 -7.82
CA VAL A 94 9.31 6.05 -8.17
C VAL A 94 9.14 7.51 -8.61
N ALA A 95 7.93 8.07 -8.54
CA ALA A 95 7.60 9.47 -8.86
C ALA A 95 8.16 9.96 -10.22
N GLY A 96 8.19 9.06 -11.22
CA GLY A 96 8.74 9.38 -12.56
C GLY A 96 10.26 9.38 -12.65
N GLN A 97 10.97 9.10 -11.59
CA GLN A 97 12.43 9.09 -11.57
C GLN A 97 12.99 7.85 -12.29
N VAL A 98 14.24 7.98 -12.74
CA VAL A 98 15.01 6.91 -13.38
C VAL A 98 16.32 6.69 -12.61
N MET A 99 16.93 5.51 -12.81
CA MET A 99 18.22 5.18 -12.20
C MET A 99 19.29 6.18 -12.61
N ARG A 100 20.09 6.61 -11.63
CA ARG A 100 21.29 7.45 -11.77
C ARG A 100 22.38 6.96 -10.83
N PRO A 101 23.67 7.23 -11.12
CA PRO A 101 24.75 7.10 -10.14
C PRO A 101 24.42 7.87 -8.85
N VAL A 102 24.85 7.37 -7.69
CA VAL A 102 24.45 7.91 -6.39
C VAL A 102 24.87 9.37 -6.22
N GLU A 103 26.02 9.74 -6.77
CA GLU A 103 26.58 11.10 -6.76
C GLU A 103 25.79 12.10 -7.64
N GLU A 104 24.95 11.61 -8.54
CA GLU A 104 24.13 12.42 -9.44
C GLU A 104 22.67 12.55 -8.97
N VAL A 105 22.30 11.91 -7.86
CA VAL A 105 20.92 11.97 -7.36
C VAL A 105 20.65 13.33 -6.73
N PRO A 106 19.71 14.14 -7.27
CA PRO A 106 19.39 15.43 -6.66
C PRO A 106 18.70 15.24 -5.30
N ASP A 107 19.00 16.11 -4.36
CA ASP A 107 18.33 16.14 -3.05
C ASP A 107 16.80 16.24 -3.15
N ALA A 108 16.30 16.98 -4.13
CA ALA A 108 14.86 17.13 -4.36
C ALA A 108 14.22 15.79 -4.76
N ASP A 109 14.85 15.03 -5.64
CA ASP A 109 14.38 13.72 -6.09
C ASP A 109 14.38 12.71 -4.92
N TRP A 110 15.44 12.74 -4.10
CA TRP A 110 15.52 11.95 -2.88
C TRP A 110 14.35 12.25 -1.93
N ARG A 111 14.15 13.53 -1.61
CA ARG A 111 13.09 13.96 -0.69
C ARG A 111 11.70 13.64 -1.20
N GLU A 112 11.46 13.82 -2.51
CA GLU A 112 10.16 13.50 -3.14
C GLU A 112 9.80 12.02 -2.97
N ILE A 113 10.74 11.11 -3.18
CA ILE A 113 10.53 9.67 -2.99
C ILE A 113 10.19 9.35 -1.53
N PHE A 114 10.90 9.94 -0.57
CA PHE A 114 10.62 9.74 0.86
C PHE A 114 9.26 10.31 1.23
N ALA A 115 8.93 11.51 0.76
CA ALA A 115 7.66 12.17 1.05
C ALA A 115 6.46 11.33 0.62
N VAL A 116 6.50 10.71 -0.57
CA VAL A 116 5.39 9.86 -1.04
C VAL A 116 5.40 8.49 -0.38
N ASN A 117 6.57 7.82 -0.27
CA ASN A 117 6.63 6.39 0.09
C ASN A 117 6.70 6.12 1.60
N LEU A 118 7.15 7.10 2.40
CA LEU A 118 7.33 6.94 3.85
C LEU A 118 6.54 7.98 4.64
N ASP A 119 6.73 9.28 4.35
CA ASP A 119 6.08 10.33 5.13
C ASP A 119 4.56 10.29 4.96
N GLY A 120 4.06 9.97 3.75
CA GLY A 120 2.63 9.76 3.51
C GLY A 120 2.03 8.68 4.40
N ALA A 121 2.70 7.53 4.53
CA ALA A 121 2.25 6.46 5.42
C ALA A 121 2.29 6.89 6.90
N PHE A 122 3.31 7.66 7.30
CA PHE A 122 3.39 8.26 8.63
C PHE A 122 2.24 9.24 8.87
N HIS A 123 1.92 10.14 7.93
CA HIS A 123 0.83 11.10 8.08
C HIS A 123 -0.52 10.41 8.30
N PHE A 124 -0.86 9.42 7.47
CA PHE A 124 -2.09 8.64 7.61
C PHE A 124 -2.13 7.85 8.91
N THR A 125 -1.04 7.16 9.27
CA THR A 125 -0.95 6.41 10.52
C THR A 125 -1.13 7.33 11.73
N ARG A 126 -0.46 8.50 11.75
CA ARG A 126 -0.58 9.50 12.81
C ARG A 126 -2.01 10.02 12.96
N ALA A 127 -2.71 10.26 11.84
CA ALA A 127 -4.09 10.76 11.87
C ALA A 127 -5.09 9.67 12.29
N ALA A 128 -4.92 8.42 11.86
CA ALA A 128 -5.85 7.33 12.17
C ALA A 128 -5.63 6.70 13.55
N ALA A 129 -4.39 6.67 14.06
CA ALA A 129 -4.07 5.99 15.32
C ALA A 129 -4.88 6.47 16.53
N PRO A 130 -5.15 7.78 16.77
CA PRO A 130 -6.00 8.21 17.88
C PRO A 130 -7.42 7.65 17.81
N LEU A 131 -7.98 7.52 16.60
CA LEU A 131 -9.32 7.00 16.35
C LEU A 131 -9.38 5.50 16.64
N MET A 132 -8.40 4.74 16.14
CA MET A 132 -8.27 3.31 16.42
C MET A 132 -7.99 3.05 17.91
N LYS A 133 -7.17 3.90 18.58
CA LYS A 133 -6.93 3.79 20.04
C LYS A 133 -8.23 3.96 20.83
N ARG A 134 -9.10 4.92 20.48
CA ARG A 134 -10.42 5.09 21.11
C ARG A 134 -11.33 3.89 20.92
N ALA A 135 -11.25 3.26 19.74
CA ALA A 135 -12.01 2.05 19.44
C ALA A 135 -11.43 0.77 20.09
N GLY A 136 -10.20 0.81 20.62
CA GLY A 136 -9.51 -0.34 21.18
C GLY A 136 -9.16 -1.43 20.14
N ARG A 137 -9.17 -1.08 18.84
CA ARG A 137 -8.91 -2.01 17.74
C ARG A 137 -8.53 -1.29 16.45
N GLY A 138 -7.81 -1.98 15.57
CA GLY A 138 -7.47 -1.49 14.25
C GLY A 138 -6.46 -2.40 13.53
N ALA A 139 -6.38 -2.26 12.22
CA ALA A 139 -5.37 -2.94 11.42
C ALA A 139 -4.76 -1.96 10.42
N ILE A 140 -3.44 -1.80 10.44
CA ILE A 140 -2.70 -0.99 9.49
C ILE A 140 -1.86 -1.91 8.63
N VAL A 141 -1.95 -1.74 7.30
CA VAL A 141 -1.15 -2.50 6.34
C VAL A 141 -0.36 -1.53 5.48
N ASN A 142 0.95 -1.63 5.51
CA ASN A 142 1.86 -0.83 4.71
C ASN A 142 2.31 -1.61 3.47
N ILE A 143 2.15 -1.06 2.28
CA ILE A 143 2.65 -1.68 1.05
C ILE A 143 4.10 -1.24 0.83
N SER A 144 5.02 -2.13 1.24
CA SER A 144 6.45 -1.98 0.99
C SER A 144 6.80 -2.46 -0.43
N SER A 145 7.85 -3.20 -0.59
CA SER A 145 8.34 -3.77 -1.86
C SER A 145 9.42 -4.79 -1.56
N GLY A 146 9.66 -5.73 -2.47
CA GLY A 146 10.90 -6.52 -2.49
C GLY A 146 12.14 -5.63 -2.47
N ALA A 147 12.08 -4.42 -3.07
CA ALA A 147 13.13 -3.42 -3.00
C ALA A 147 13.50 -2.99 -1.58
N GLY A 148 12.55 -2.97 -0.65
CA GLY A 148 12.80 -2.66 0.76
C GLY A 148 13.39 -3.83 1.55
N ARG A 149 13.36 -5.03 1.02
CA ARG A 149 13.94 -6.25 1.63
C ARG A 149 15.29 -6.62 1.03
N SER A 150 15.55 -6.22 -0.22
CA SER A 150 16.77 -6.52 -0.95
C SER A 150 17.23 -5.27 -1.70
N TYR A 151 17.22 -5.27 -3.02
CA TYR A 151 17.55 -4.13 -3.87
C TYR A 151 16.40 -3.82 -4.85
N SER A 152 16.39 -2.60 -5.39
CA SER A 152 15.38 -2.19 -6.34
C SER A 152 15.72 -2.61 -7.78
N LEU A 153 14.79 -3.28 -8.46
CA LEU A 153 14.91 -3.54 -9.90
C LEU A 153 14.89 -2.26 -10.75
N THR A 154 14.43 -1.13 -10.18
CA THR A 154 14.50 0.18 -10.84
C THR A 154 15.87 0.83 -10.71
N GLY A 155 16.76 0.33 -9.84
CA GLY A 155 18.04 0.93 -9.52
C GLY A 155 17.95 2.25 -8.72
N ILE A 156 16.76 2.66 -8.28
CA ILE A 156 16.55 3.94 -7.58
C ILE A 156 16.82 3.75 -6.08
N GLN A 157 17.89 4.36 -5.60
CA GLN A 157 18.38 4.24 -4.23
C GLN A 157 17.36 4.77 -3.21
N ALA A 158 16.79 5.95 -3.46
CA ALA A 158 15.78 6.56 -2.60
C ALA A 158 14.55 5.67 -2.42
N TYR A 159 14.10 5.00 -3.50
CA TYR A 159 12.96 4.10 -3.45
C TYR A 159 13.22 2.87 -2.56
N ALA A 160 14.35 2.20 -2.76
CA ALA A 160 14.74 1.07 -1.92
C ALA A 160 14.85 1.48 -0.44
N SER A 161 15.51 2.63 -0.19
CA SER A 161 15.69 3.17 1.16
C SER A 161 14.35 3.52 1.83
N ALA A 162 13.43 4.20 1.12
CA ALA A 162 12.12 4.55 1.66
C ALA A 162 11.26 3.31 1.96
N LYS A 163 11.30 2.28 1.08
CA LYS A 163 10.58 1.02 1.29
C LYS A 163 11.18 0.18 2.42
N ALA A 164 12.50 0.22 2.62
CA ALA A 164 13.15 -0.35 3.81
C ALA A 164 12.78 0.43 5.09
N GLY A 165 12.76 1.76 5.03
CA GLY A 165 12.27 2.62 6.11
C GLY A 165 10.84 2.30 6.52
N LEU A 166 9.96 2.02 5.56
CA LEU A 166 8.56 1.64 5.81
C LEU A 166 8.45 0.30 6.55
N ILE A 167 9.35 -0.65 6.31
CA ILE A 167 9.45 -1.90 7.08
C ILE A 167 9.86 -1.60 8.53
N GLY A 168 10.84 -0.72 8.74
CA GLY A 168 11.23 -0.25 10.08
C GLY A 168 10.09 0.45 10.80
N PHE A 169 9.39 1.36 10.12
CA PHE A 169 8.21 2.05 10.62
C PHE A 169 7.10 1.07 11.03
N THR A 170 6.84 0.04 10.22
CA THR A 170 5.87 -1.02 10.52
C THR A 170 6.18 -1.71 11.85
N ARG A 171 7.43 -2.13 12.06
CA ARG A 171 7.85 -2.81 13.30
C ARG A 171 7.71 -1.91 14.52
N GLN A 172 8.17 -0.67 14.41
CA GLN A 172 8.13 0.27 15.55
C GLN A 172 6.70 0.65 15.92
N THR A 173 5.84 0.92 14.96
CA THR A 173 4.43 1.26 15.20
C THR A 173 3.62 0.05 15.68
N ALA A 174 3.92 -1.16 15.21
CA ALA A 174 3.33 -2.39 15.73
C ALA A 174 3.62 -2.56 17.24
N ARG A 175 4.87 -2.33 17.64
CA ARG A 175 5.28 -2.40 19.06
C ARG A 175 4.58 -1.35 19.92
N GLU A 176 4.43 -0.13 19.42
CA GLU A 176 3.75 0.97 20.11
C GLU A 176 2.25 0.72 20.24
N LEU A 177 1.60 0.39 19.11
CA LEU A 177 0.14 0.38 19.01
C LEU A 177 -0.50 -0.92 19.50
N GLY A 178 0.27 -2.00 19.62
CA GLY A 178 -0.22 -3.33 20.00
C GLY A 178 -0.97 -3.37 21.33
N ARG A 179 -0.53 -2.61 22.34
CA ARG A 179 -1.22 -2.47 23.64
C ARG A 179 -2.62 -1.85 23.55
N HIS A 180 -2.96 -1.25 22.41
CA HIS A 180 -4.26 -0.67 22.11
C HIS A 180 -5.12 -1.56 21.20
N GLY A 181 -4.73 -2.83 20.99
CA GLY A 181 -5.44 -3.74 20.11
C GLY A 181 -5.27 -3.41 18.61
N ILE A 182 -4.27 -2.62 18.25
CA ILE A 182 -4.02 -2.21 16.86
C ILE A 182 -2.84 -3.03 16.31
N ARG A 183 -3.06 -3.73 15.20
CA ARG A 183 -2.04 -4.49 14.48
C ARG A 183 -1.46 -3.67 13.34
N VAL A 184 -0.17 -3.76 13.12
CA VAL A 184 0.50 -3.09 12.00
C VAL A 184 1.39 -4.10 11.29
N ASN A 185 1.13 -4.35 10.01
CA ASN A 185 1.90 -5.28 9.20
C ASN A 185 2.28 -4.66 7.85
N SER A 186 3.16 -5.30 7.13
CA SER A 186 3.59 -4.88 5.80
C SER A 186 3.46 -6.02 4.81
N VAL A 187 3.06 -5.70 3.59
CA VAL A 187 3.17 -6.56 2.41
C VAL A 187 4.28 -6.02 1.53
N ALA A 188 5.17 -6.90 1.07
CA ALA A 188 6.25 -6.59 0.14
C ALA A 188 6.01 -7.33 -1.18
N PRO A 189 5.35 -6.69 -2.17
CA PRO A 189 5.14 -7.28 -3.48
C PRO A 189 6.46 -7.51 -4.23
N GLY A 190 6.49 -8.54 -5.06
CA GLY A 190 7.44 -8.69 -6.15
C GLY A 190 7.12 -7.74 -7.30
N PHE A 191 7.62 -8.05 -8.50
CA PHE A 191 7.28 -7.27 -9.68
C PHE A 191 5.84 -7.55 -10.14
N ILE A 192 4.99 -6.51 -10.08
CA ILE A 192 3.58 -6.56 -10.48
C ILE A 192 3.32 -5.56 -11.60
N ARG A 193 2.81 -6.03 -12.73
CA ARG A 193 2.34 -5.18 -13.83
C ARG A 193 0.98 -4.58 -13.42
N SER A 194 0.99 -3.37 -12.90
CA SER A 194 -0.18 -2.81 -12.23
C SER A 194 -0.49 -1.36 -12.59
N ASN A 195 0.41 -0.71 -13.34
CA ASN A 195 0.26 0.69 -13.72
C ASN A 195 1.17 1.03 -14.92
N PRO A 196 0.99 2.18 -15.59
CA PRO A 196 1.79 2.54 -16.77
C PRO A 196 3.30 2.57 -16.54
N ALA A 197 3.76 2.82 -15.30
CA ALA A 197 5.20 2.83 -15.00
C ALA A 197 5.76 1.40 -14.96
N SER A 198 5.05 0.45 -14.34
CA SER A 198 5.47 -0.96 -14.33
C SER A 198 5.37 -1.60 -15.71
N GLU A 199 4.40 -1.18 -16.55
CA GLU A 199 4.34 -1.61 -17.96
C GLU A 199 5.56 -1.13 -18.73
N ARG A 200 5.90 0.16 -18.64
CA ARG A 200 7.11 0.69 -19.30
C ARG A 200 8.39 -0.01 -18.81
N GLN A 201 8.47 -0.31 -17.50
CA GLN A 201 9.62 -1.03 -16.94
C GLN A 201 9.70 -2.46 -17.50
N TRP A 202 8.58 -3.15 -17.62
CA TRP A 202 8.49 -4.47 -18.23
C TRP A 202 8.94 -4.45 -19.68
N ASP A 203 8.42 -3.51 -20.47
CA ASP A 203 8.77 -3.38 -21.89
C ASP A 203 10.27 -3.05 -22.07
N ALA A 204 10.82 -2.20 -21.19
CA ALA A 204 12.24 -1.83 -21.23
C ALA A 204 13.20 -2.99 -20.91
N MET A 205 12.74 -4.06 -20.24
CA MET A 205 13.56 -5.25 -19.97
C MET A 205 13.84 -6.08 -21.22
N GLY A 206 13.00 -5.97 -22.25
CA GLY A 206 13.05 -6.81 -23.45
C GLY A 206 12.80 -8.30 -23.15
N ALA A 207 12.68 -9.13 -24.18
CA ALA A 207 12.29 -10.53 -24.02
C ALA A 207 13.22 -11.32 -23.08
N ASP A 208 14.53 -11.14 -23.21
CA ASP A 208 15.51 -11.84 -22.36
C ASP A 208 15.47 -11.38 -20.90
N GLY A 209 15.26 -10.08 -20.63
CA GLY A 209 15.13 -9.56 -19.30
C GLY A 209 13.85 -10.04 -18.62
N GLN A 210 12.75 -10.05 -19.36
CA GLN A 210 11.46 -10.59 -18.92
C GLN A 210 11.56 -12.09 -18.57
N ALA A 211 12.19 -12.88 -19.46
CA ALA A 211 12.40 -14.31 -19.21
C ALA A 211 13.25 -14.56 -17.97
N ARG A 212 14.38 -13.83 -17.80
CA ARG A 212 15.21 -13.93 -16.59
C ARG A 212 14.45 -13.54 -15.32
N LEU A 213 13.64 -12.49 -15.38
CA LEU A 213 12.82 -12.10 -14.23
C LEU A 213 11.83 -13.20 -13.85
N VAL A 214 11.09 -13.75 -14.83
CA VAL A 214 10.14 -14.84 -14.58
C VAL A 214 10.84 -16.08 -14.03
N GLU A 215 12.00 -16.44 -14.59
CA GLU A 215 12.80 -17.57 -14.12
C GLU A 215 13.31 -17.40 -12.69
N SER A 216 13.56 -16.16 -12.26
CA SER A 216 13.97 -15.87 -10.86
C SER A 216 12.84 -16.03 -9.84
N ILE A 217 11.60 -16.19 -10.29
CA ILE A 217 10.42 -16.38 -9.44
C ILE A 217 10.13 -17.87 -9.33
N ALA A 218 10.09 -18.42 -8.11
CA ALA A 218 9.88 -19.85 -7.91
C ALA A 218 8.57 -20.39 -8.51
N LEU A 219 7.53 -19.55 -8.57
CA LEU A 219 6.25 -19.89 -9.23
C LEU A 219 6.27 -19.68 -10.76
N HIS A 220 7.40 -19.27 -11.35
CA HIS A 220 7.61 -19.08 -12.78
C HIS A 220 6.53 -18.23 -13.48
N ARG A 221 5.99 -17.23 -12.79
CA ARG A 221 5.06 -16.22 -13.33
C ARG A 221 5.09 -14.94 -12.53
N LEU A 222 4.63 -13.86 -13.13
CA LEU A 222 4.36 -12.63 -12.38
C LEU A 222 3.10 -12.80 -11.52
N GLY A 223 3.06 -12.08 -10.41
CA GLY A 223 1.86 -11.95 -9.61
C GLY A 223 0.88 -10.91 -10.18
N THR A 224 -0.32 -10.86 -9.64
CA THR A 224 -1.37 -9.90 -10.01
C THR A 224 -1.68 -8.95 -8.86
N PRO A 225 -2.28 -7.77 -9.13
CA PRO A 225 -2.75 -6.87 -8.09
C PRO A 225 -3.72 -7.54 -7.10
N GLU A 226 -4.56 -8.45 -7.58
CA GLU A 226 -5.56 -9.18 -6.76
C GLU A 226 -4.88 -10.14 -5.77
N GLU A 227 -3.75 -10.75 -6.12
CA GLU A 227 -2.99 -11.61 -5.21
C GLU A 227 -2.40 -10.80 -4.05
N ILE A 228 -1.93 -9.58 -4.32
CA ILE A 228 -1.50 -8.64 -3.28
C ILE A 228 -2.70 -8.22 -2.42
N ALA A 229 -3.84 -7.89 -3.04
CA ALA A 229 -5.04 -7.46 -2.34
C ALA A 229 -5.58 -8.53 -1.37
N ARG A 230 -5.54 -9.81 -1.74
CA ARG A 230 -5.95 -10.91 -0.85
C ARG A 230 -5.07 -11.04 0.38
N ALA A 231 -3.76 -10.82 0.26
CA ALA A 231 -2.86 -10.77 1.41
C ALA A 231 -3.19 -9.58 2.32
N VAL A 232 -3.55 -8.42 1.76
CA VAL A 232 -4.01 -7.26 2.52
C VAL A 232 -5.30 -7.56 3.26
N VAL A 233 -6.29 -8.19 2.61
CA VAL A 233 -7.54 -8.61 3.26
C VAL A 233 -7.26 -9.51 4.47
N PHE A 234 -6.35 -10.48 4.35
CA PHE A 234 -5.93 -11.31 5.49
C PHE A 234 -5.42 -10.44 6.64
N PHE A 235 -4.51 -9.50 6.40
CA PHE A 235 -3.95 -8.67 7.45
C PHE A 235 -4.95 -7.68 8.07
N VAL A 236 -5.95 -7.23 7.30
CA VAL A 236 -7.02 -6.35 7.82
C VAL A 236 -8.04 -7.14 8.63
N SER A 237 -8.29 -8.40 8.29
CA SER A 237 -9.28 -9.28 8.93
C SER A 237 -8.84 -9.84 10.29
N ASP A 238 -9.75 -10.49 11.00
CA ASP A 238 -9.47 -11.20 12.25
C ASP A 238 -8.69 -12.50 12.05
N ASP A 239 -8.56 -12.98 10.81
CA ASP A 239 -7.70 -14.12 10.47
C ASP A 239 -6.23 -13.85 10.88
N ALA A 240 -5.84 -12.58 10.92
CA ALA A 240 -4.53 -12.12 11.36
C ALA A 240 -4.53 -11.59 12.81
N ALA A 241 -5.47 -12.02 13.69
CA ALA A 241 -5.63 -11.47 15.04
C ALA A 241 -4.35 -11.52 15.90
N PHE A 242 -3.48 -12.49 15.68
CA PHE A 242 -2.21 -12.62 16.43
C PHE A 242 -0.97 -12.33 15.57
N VAL A 243 -1.16 -11.58 14.47
CA VAL A 243 -0.07 -11.21 13.54
C VAL A 243 0.13 -9.70 13.55
N THR A 244 1.28 -9.24 14.06
CA THR A 244 1.67 -7.82 14.06
C THR A 244 3.17 -7.66 13.94
N GLY A 245 3.64 -6.56 13.36
CA GLY A 245 5.05 -6.25 13.12
C GLY A 245 5.70 -7.04 11.99
N GLN A 246 4.92 -7.82 11.23
CA GLN A 246 5.45 -8.67 10.19
C GLN A 246 5.54 -7.97 8.83
N THR A 247 6.53 -8.37 8.04
CA THR A 247 6.63 -8.03 6.62
C THR A 247 6.61 -9.33 5.82
N THR A 248 5.54 -9.53 5.07
CA THR A 248 5.37 -10.74 4.26
C THR A 248 5.63 -10.43 2.79
N SER A 249 6.56 -11.15 2.18
CA SER A 249 6.74 -11.12 0.72
C SER A 249 5.54 -11.80 0.04
N VAL A 250 4.99 -11.13 -0.96
CA VAL A 250 3.99 -11.69 -1.88
C VAL A 250 4.57 -11.52 -3.28
N ASP A 251 5.49 -12.39 -3.62
CA ASP A 251 6.42 -12.25 -4.74
C ASP A 251 6.67 -13.56 -5.51
N GLY A 252 5.87 -14.59 -5.23
CA GLY A 252 6.00 -15.91 -5.87
C GLY A 252 7.28 -16.66 -5.51
N GLY A 253 7.96 -16.27 -4.41
CA GLY A 253 9.24 -16.86 -4.00
C GLY A 253 10.43 -16.25 -4.72
N GLN A 254 10.32 -15.02 -5.22
CA GLN A 254 11.46 -14.31 -5.82
C GLN A 254 12.56 -14.01 -4.78
N TRP A 255 12.16 -13.66 -3.57
CA TRP A 255 13.08 -13.37 -2.46
C TRP A 255 12.71 -14.18 -1.23
N MET A 256 13.37 -15.31 -1.03
CA MET A 256 13.19 -16.18 0.14
C MET A 256 14.05 -15.66 1.30
N LEU A 257 13.64 -14.58 1.91
CA LEU A 257 14.35 -13.95 3.02
C LEU A 257 13.73 -14.40 4.35
N GLY A 258 14.53 -15.03 5.19
CA GLY A 258 14.17 -15.42 6.54
C GLY A 258 14.00 -14.24 7.49
#